data_0bb75ced8f97bdc917d1cae320184342
#
_entry.id   0bb75ced8f97bdc917d1cae320184342
#
_cell.length_a   1.000
_cell.length_b   1.000
_cell.length_c   1.000
_cell.angle_alpha   90.00
_cell.angle_beta   90.00
_cell.angle_gamma   90.00
#
_symmetry.space_group_name_H-M   'P 1'
#
loop_
_entity.id
_entity.type
_entity.pdbx_description
1 polymer ?
#
loop_
_entity_poly.entity_id
_entity_poly.type
_entity_poly.pdbx_seq_one_letter_code
_entity_poly.pdbx_strand_id
1 'polypeptide(L)'
;VQSILVIGAGSMGCLFAARIAESGADVLLIDVDKTRIEAIDRDGIHLTDDNGTRTISLRAGLAADAQSPIDLALLFTKGMHSRSAIQSIAHLAASGTYVLTLQNGLGNPEIVAESFPQDQILKGIAALPADLHGLNGVESHGTGHVELGAMTPAGAQAAQAATALLARAGFDARYSTDIDVAIWEKVAFNAALNPLGAVTGQPNAGVDNAPGRRIIAAIVDEVVATAKAHGVTVDHARITASIDHALAEHRGHKASMLQDMIAGRASEIDFINGAICDRAQAVGVPAPSNQTMADLVRLMELARR
;
A
#
# COMPACT_ATOMS: atom_id res chain seq x y z
N VAL A 1 5.66 -8.75 19.88
CA VAL A 1 5.77 -9.09 18.44
C VAL A 1 7.25 -9.16 18.13
N GLN A 2 7.76 -10.35 17.86
CA GLN A 2 9.20 -10.60 17.64
C GLN A 2 9.47 -11.34 16.32
N SER A 3 8.57 -12.22 15.89
CA SER A 3 8.69 -12.99 14.65
C SER A 3 7.80 -12.39 13.57
N ILE A 4 8.41 -11.86 12.52
CA ILE A 4 7.75 -11.06 11.49
C ILE A 4 7.93 -11.73 10.14
N LEU A 5 6.83 -11.84 9.40
CA LEU A 5 6.82 -12.21 7.99
C LEU A 5 6.53 -10.97 7.15
N VAL A 6 7.36 -10.68 6.17
CA VAL A 6 7.08 -9.64 5.16
C VAL A 6 6.83 -10.33 3.82
N ILE A 7 5.69 -10.02 3.18
CA ILE A 7 5.23 -10.68 1.95
C ILE A 7 5.29 -9.69 0.80
N GLY A 8 6.19 -9.96 -0.14
CA GLY A 8 6.46 -9.09 -1.29
C GLY A 8 7.74 -8.29 -1.10
N ALA A 9 8.78 -8.58 -1.89
CA ALA A 9 10.08 -7.91 -1.89
C ALA A 9 10.12 -6.72 -2.87
N GLY A 10 9.02 -5.96 -2.97
CA GLY A 10 8.96 -4.67 -3.63
C GLY A 10 9.62 -3.58 -2.76
N SER A 11 9.55 -2.31 -3.21
CA SER A 11 10.17 -1.18 -2.50
C SER A 11 9.68 -1.06 -1.05
N MET A 12 8.36 -1.10 -0.83
CA MET A 12 7.78 -1.02 0.51
C MET A 12 8.14 -2.24 1.37
N GLY A 13 8.04 -3.46 0.79
CA GLY A 13 8.40 -4.67 1.52
C GLY A 13 9.87 -4.70 1.93
N CYS A 14 10.79 -4.35 1.06
CA CYS A 14 12.22 -4.24 1.39
C CYS A 14 12.49 -3.17 2.46
N LEU A 15 11.85 -1.99 2.36
CA LEU A 15 11.99 -0.92 3.35
C LEU A 15 11.52 -1.37 4.73
N PHE A 16 10.31 -1.95 4.82
CA PHE A 16 9.76 -2.40 6.08
C PHE A 16 10.56 -3.57 6.67
N ALA A 17 10.93 -4.55 5.84
CA ALA A 17 11.74 -5.68 6.28
C ALA A 17 13.08 -5.21 6.85
N ALA A 18 13.79 -4.32 6.15
CA ALA A 18 15.08 -3.79 6.60
C ALA A 18 14.96 -3.04 7.93
N ARG A 19 14.05 -2.07 8.04
CA ARG A 19 13.90 -1.28 9.27
C ARG A 19 13.42 -2.10 10.47
N ILE A 20 12.51 -3.05 10.24
CA ILE A 20 12.02 -3.94 11.30
C ILE A 20 13.15 -4.87 11.76
N ALA A 21 13.94 -5.45 10.84
CA ALA A 21 15.09 -6.28 11.20
C ALA A 21 16.16 -5.46 11.95
N GLU A 22 16.46 -4.23 11.52
CA GLU A 22 17.38 -3.33 12.20
C GLU A 22 16.95 -3.01 13.64
N SER A 23 15.64 -3.00 13.91
CA SER A 23 15.10 -2.83 15.28
C SER A 23 15.25 -4.05 16.19
N GLY A 24 15.82 -5.15 15.67
CA GLY A 24 16.11 -6.38 16.43
C GLY A 24 15.00 -7.44 16.38
N ALA A 25 13.99 -7.30 15.50
CA ALA A 25 13.00 -8.37 15.30
C ALA A 25 13.53 -9.44 14.34
N ASP A 26 13.07 -10.69 14.53
CA ASP A 26 13.34 -11.78 13.59
C ASP A 26 12.43 -11.64 12.36
N VAL A 27 13.02 -11.32 11.21
CA VAL A 27 12.31 -11.05 9.95
C VAL A 27 12.60 -12.11 8.92
N LEU A 28 11.53 -12.68 8.34
CA LEU A 28 11.57 -13.44 7.10
C LEU A 28 10.87 -12.63 6.00
N LEU A 29 11.58 -12.30 4.93
CA LEU A 29 11.02 -11.68 3.73
C LEU A 29 10.77 -12.74 2.67
N ILE A 30 9.53 -12.83 2.17
CA ILE A 30 9.19 -13.78 1.11
C ILE A 30 8.72 -13.09 -0.17
N ASP A 31 9.11 -13.67 -1.31
CA ASP A 31 8.65 -13.25 -2.63
C ASP A 31 8.67 -14.46 -3.58
N VAL A 32 8.04 -14.29 -4.75
CA VAL A 32 8.05 -15.27 -5.84
C VAL A 32 9.30 -15.11 -6.75
N ASP A 33 9.95 -13.95 -6.74
CA ASP A 33 11.17 -13.65 -7.49
C ASP A 33 12.39 -14.29 -6.79
N LYS A 34 12.72 -15.51 -7.20
CA LYS A 34 13.85 -16.27 -6.64
C LYS A 34 15.17 -15.53 -6.73
N THR A 35 15.43 -14.84 -7.85
CA THR A 35 16.70 -14.12 -8.05
C THR A 35 16.84 -13.00 -7.02
N ARG A 36 15.77 -12.27 -6.74
CA ARG A 36 15.75 -11.22 -5.72
C ARG A 36 15.93 -11.81 -4.33
N ILE A 37 15.19 -12.86 -4.00
CA ILE A 37 15.25 -13.52 -2.69
C ILE A 37 16.66 -14.07 -2.42
N GLU A 38 17.29 -14.75 -3.38
CA GLU A 38 18.66 -15.25 -3.26
C GLU A 38 19.69 -14.13 -3.06
N ALA A 39 19.50 -12.99 -3.72
CA ALA A 39 20.36 -11.83 -3.52
C ALA A 39 20.19 -11.23 -2.12
N ILE A 40 18.95 -11.09 -1.64
CA ILE A 40 18.66 -10.53 -0.30
C ILE A 40 19.16 -11.48 0.81
N ASP A 41 18.93 -12.79 0.69
CA ASP A 41 19.35 -13.76 1.70
C ASP A 41 20.88 -13.84 1.82
N ARG A 42 21.60 -13.74 0.69
CA ARG A 42 23.06 -13.77 0.65
C ARG A 42 23.71 -12.45 1.09
N ASP A 43 23.24 -11.33 0.56
CA ASP A 43 23.92 -10.03 0.63
C ASP A 43 23.21 -9.03 1.56
N GLY A 44 22.02 -9.36 2.07
CA GLY A 44 21.17 -8.44 2.83
C GLY A 44 20.47 -7.39 1.96
N ILE A 45 19.74 -6.48 2.60
CA ILE A 45 19.14 -5.32 1.97
C ILE A 45 20.07 -4.10 2.14
N HIS A 46 20.41 -3.45 1.04
CA HIS A 46 21.13 -2.16 1.05
C HIS A 46 20.11 -1.03 1.24
N LEU A 47 19.97 -0.56 2.46
CA LEU A 47 19.07 0.52 2.83
C LEU A 47 19.82 1.85 2.75
N THR A 48 19.30 2.79 1.95
CA THR A 48 19.73 4.19 1.89
C THR A 48 18.60 5.09 2.38
N ASP A 49 18.84 5.86 3.42
CA ASP A 49 17.89 6.83 3.97
C ASP A 49 18.63 8.08 4.50
N ASP A 50 17.94 8.96 5.20
CA ASP A 50 18.51 10.19 5.76
C ASP A 50 19.62 9.93 6.80
N ASN A 51 19.76 8.70 7.28
CA ASN A 51 20.84 8.25 8.17
C ASN A 51 22.05 7.67 7.40
N GLY A 52 22.01 7.66 6.07
CA GLY A 52 23.06 7.13 5.20
C GLY A 52 22.75 5.74 4.65
N THR A 53 23.76 5.13 4.01
CA THR A 53 23.65 3.81 3.40
C THR A 53 24.22 2.74 4.33
N ARG A 54 23.48 1.65 4.50
CA ARG A 54 23.90 0.50 5.31
C ARG A 54 23.29 -0.79 4.80
N THR A 55 23.89 -1.91 5.15
CA THR A 55 23.41 -3.26 4.79
C THR A 55 22.75 -3.91 5.99
N ILE A 56 21.53 -4.36 5.81
CA ILE A 56 20.73 -5.03 6.83
C ILE A 56 20.60 -6.50 6.44
N SER A 57 21.21 -7.39 7.23
CA SER A 57 21.08 -8.83 7.06
C SER A 57 19.74 -9.30 7.63
N LEU A 58 19.00 -10.09 6.86
CA LEU A 58 17.75 -10.72 7.26
C LEU A 58 17.56 -12.00 6.44
N ARG A 59 16.69 -12.89 6.88
CA ARG A 59 16.34 -14.09 6.11
C ARG A 59 15.38 -13.73 4.97
N ALA A 60 15.63 -14.30 3.81
CA ALA A 60 14.71 -14.19 2.69
C ALA A 60 14.46 -15.58 2.08
N GLY A 61 13.23 -15.83 1.58
CA GLY A 61 12.84 -17.14 1.12
C GLY A 61 11.53 -17.14 0.32
N LEU A 62 11.00 -18.33 0.13
CA LEU A 62 9.72 -18.58 -0.51
C LEU A 62 8.62 -18.76 0.55
N ALA A 63 7.36 -18.75 0.12
CA ALA A 63 6.23 -18.94 1.04
C ALA A 63 6.30 -20.27 1.84
N ALA A 64 6.92 -21.32 1.28
CA ALA A 64 7.13 -22.59 1.97
C ALA A 64 8.07 -22.49 3.18
N ASP A 65 8.90 -21.45 3.25
CA ASP A 65 9.84 -21.22 4.35
C ASP A 65 9.15 -20.49 5.54
N ALA A 66 7.93 -19.96 5.33
CA ALA A 66 7.14 -19.30 6.36
C ALA A 66 6.49 -20.32 7.30
N GLN A 67 7.21 -20.70 8.35
CA GLN A 67 6.75 -21.66 9.37
C GLN A 67 6.39 -20.96 10.69
N SER A 68 5.42 -21.51 11.42
CA SER A 68 5.05 -21.03 12.76
C SER A 68 6.22 -21.21 13.77
N PRO A 69 6.34 -20.35 14.81
CA PRO A 69 5.44 -19.24 15.11
C PRO A 69 5.79 -17.96 14.34
N ILE A 70 4.77 -17.28 13.79
CA ILE A 70 4.85 -15.92 13.25
C ILE A 70 3.81 -15.07 13.95
N ASP A 71 4.25 -13.96 14.56
CA ASP A 71 3.35 -13.07 15.28
C ASP A 71 2.56 -12.15 14.32
N LEU A 72 3.26 -11.60 13.33
CA LEU A 72 2.70 -10.60 12.39
C LEU A 72 3.23 -10.83 10.98
N ALA A 73 2.32 -10.92 10.02
CA ALA A 73 2.61 -10.90 8.59
C ALA A 73 2.24 -9.53 8.00
N LEU A 74 3.16 -8.87 7.28
CA LEU A 74 2.92 -7.62 6.58
C LEU A 74 2.78 -7.91 5.07
N LEU A 75 1.67 -7.49 4.47
CA LEU A 75 1.37 -7.74 3.06
C LEU A 75 1.72 -6.51 2.22
N PHE A 76 2.71 -6.65 1.33
CA PHE A 76 3.19 -5.61 0.41
C PHE A 76 3.22 -6.04 -1.06
N THR A 77 2.57 -7.13 -1.42
CA THR A 77 2.36 -7.46 -2.83
C THR A 77 1.46 -6.40 -3.48
N LYS A 78 1.51 -6.27 -4.80
CA LYS A 78 0.46 -5.52 -5.48
C LYS A 78 -0.89 -6.23 -5.31
N GLY A 79 -1.98 -5.46 -5.28
CA GLY A 79 -3.33 -5.94 -4.99
C GLY A 79 -3.74 -7.18 -5.80
N MET A 80 -3.40 -7.22 -7.11
CA MET A 80 -3.72 -8.37 -7.98
C MET A 80 -3.03 -9.69 -7.56
N HIS A 81 -1.98 -9.63 -6.74
CA HIS A 81 -1.26 -10.80 -6.23
C HIS A 81 -1.66 -11.17 -4.80
N SER A 82 -2.48 -10.34 -4.13
CA SER A 82 -2.82 -10.51 -2.71
C SER A 82 -3.47 -11.87 -2.42
N ARG A 83 -4.44 -12.29 -3.25
CA ARG A 83 -5.14 -13.58 -3.03
C ARG A 83 -4.19 -14.76 -3.06
N SER A 84 -3.31 -14.87 -4.06
CA SER A 84 -2.34 -15.96 -4.14
C SER A 84 -1.30 -15.89 -3.01
N ALA A 85 -0.86 -14.70 -2.64
CA ALA A 85 0.06 -14.50 -1.54
C ALA A 85 -0.54 -14.94 -0.19
N ILE A 86 -1.78 -14.54 0.10
CA ILE A 86 -2.48 -14.92 1.34
C ILE A 86 -2.78 -16.42 1.36
N GLN A 87 -3.20 -17.01 0.26
CA GLN A 87 -3.42 -18.46 0.18
C GLN A 87 -2.14 -19.26 0.47
N SER A 88 -0.98 -18.76 0.04
CA SER A 88 0.31 -19.45 0.27
C SER A 88 0.73 -19.52 1.74
N ILE A 89 0.18 -18.64 2.59
CA ILE A 89 0.45 -18.58 4.04
C ILE A 89 -0.79 -18.90 4.89
N ALA A 90 -1.87 -19.40 4.30
CA ALA A 90 -3.15 -19.64 5.01
C ALA A 90 -3.01 -20.58 6.22
N HIS A 91 -2.01 -21.47 6.20
CA HIS A 91 -1.68 -22.37 7.33
C HIS A 91 -1.32 -21.62 8.62
N LEU A 92 -0.87 -20.37 8.53
CA LEU A 92 -0.51 -19.54 9.68
C LEU A 92 -1.72 -19.01 10.44
N ALA A 93 -2.91 -19.02 9.83
CA ALA A 93 -4.14 -18.54 10.47
C ALA A 93 -4.47 -19.33 11.75
N ALA A 94 -4.26 -20.66 11.73
CA ALA A 94 -4.50 -21.54 12.89
C ALA A 94 -3.52 -21.30 14.04
N SER A 95 -2.37 -20.65 13.78
CA SER A 95 -1.34 -20.34 14.77
C SER A 95 -1.55 -18.99 15.46
N GLY A 96 -2.61 -18.24 15.10
CA GLY A 96 -2.92 -16.94 15.69
C GLY A 96 -2.11 -15.79 15.06
N THR A 97 -1.50 -15.99 13.90
CA THR A 97 -0.78 -14.95 13.16
C THR A 97 -1.71 -13.80 12.77
N TYR A 98 -1.33 -12.58 13.07
CA TYR A 98 -2.02 -11.39 12.56
C TYR A 98 -1.49 -11.02 11.18
N VAL A 99 -2.37 -10.49 10.32
CA VAL A 99 -1.99 -9.99 8.98
C VAL A 99 -2.27 -8.50 8.90
N LEU A 100 -1.24 -7.69 8.66
CA LEU A 100 -1.35 -6.26 8.40
C LEU A 100 -1.23 -5.98 6.91
N THR A 101 -2.26 -5.38 6.31
CA THR A 101 -2.18 -4.83 4.96
C THR A 101 -2.05 -3.31 4.99
N LEU A 102 -1.00 -2.79 4.33
CA LEU A 102 -0.74 -1.37 4.11
C LEU A 102 -0.78 -1.04 2.60
N GLN A 103 -1.35 -1.93 1.81
CA GLN A 103 -1.45 -1.81 0.37
C GLN A 103 -2.35 -0.64 -0.05
N ASN A 104 -2.08 -0.09 -1.23
CA ASN A 104 -2.92 0.96 -1.81
C ASN A 104 -4.29 0.39 -2.23
N GLY A 105 -5.31 1.26 -2.19
CA GLY A 105 -6.64 0.93 -2.69
C GLY A 105 -7.56 0.33 -1.63
N LEU A 106 -8.67 -0.20 -2.10
CA LEU A 106 -9.73 -0.82 -1.30
C LEU A 106 -9.84 -2.31 -1.63
N GLY A 107 -10.39 -3.11 -0.72
CA GLY A 107 -10.64 -4.53 -0.92
C GLY A 107 -9.53 -5.46 -0.43
N ASN A 108 -8.36 -4.94 -0.04
CA ASN A 108 -7.26 -5.78 0.42
C ASN A 108 -7.55 -6.52 1.74
N PRO A 109 -8.15 -5.90 2.79
CA PRO A 109 -8.53 -6.62 4.01
C PRO A 109 -9.55 -7.72 3.76
N GLU A 110 -10.49 -7.51 2.83
CA GLU A 110 -11.50 -8.50 2.45
C GLU A 110 -10.87 -9.72 1.76
N ILE A 111 -9.82 -9.52 0.96
CA ILE A 111 -9.04 -10.62 0.37
C ILE A 111 -8.33 -11.41 1.47
N VAL A 112 -7.75 -10.74 2.47
CA VAL A 112 -7.13 -11.42 3.61
C VAL A 112 -8.16 -12.24 4.38
N ALA A 113 -9.40 -11.73 4.53
CA ALA A 113 -10.49 -12.42 5.22
C ALA A 113 -10.97 -13.71 4.52
N GLU A 114 -10.57 -13.96 3.27
CA GLU A 114 -10.83 -15.25 2.61
C GLU A 114 -10.06 -16.42 3.26
N SER A 115 -8.96 -16.14 4.00
CA SER A 115 -8.09 -17.17 4.60
C SER A 115 -7.79 -16.95 6.08
N PHE A 116 -7.98 -15.75 6.61
CA PHE A 116 -7.72 -15.40 8.01
C PHE A 116 -8.98 -14.90 8.70
N PRO A 117 -9.21 -15.23 9.98
CA PRO A 117 -10.29 -14.63 10.76
C PRO A 117 -10.20 -13.11 10.79
N GLN A 118 -11.32 -12.41 10.72
CA GLN A 118 -11.35 -10.94 10.71
C GLN A 118 -10.68 -10.31 11.95
N ASP A 119 -10.72 -11.00 13.08
CA ASP A 119 -10.08 -10.58 14.33
C ASP A 119 -8.53 -10.61 14.25
N GLN A 120 -7.97 -11.32 13.30
CA GLN A 120 -6.54 -11.38 13.02
C GLN A 120 -6.10 -10.41 11.93
N ILE A 121 -7.01 -9.56 11.40
CA ILE A 121 -6.71 -8.65 10.29
C ILE A 121 -6.51 -7.23 10.80
N LEU A 122 -5.36 -6.68 10.47
CA LEU A 122 -4.99 -5.29 10.67
C LEU A 122 -4.92 -4.61 9.30
N LYS A 123 -5.34 -3.36 9.23
CA LYS A 123 -5.35 -2.58 8.00
C LYS A 123 -4.83 -1.18 8.24
N GLY A 124 -4.34 -0.54 7.18
CA GLY A 124 -3.81 0.80 7.34
C GLY A 124 -3.28 1.40 6.06
N ILE A 125 -2.58 2.49 6.23
CA ILE A 125 -1.89 3.21 5.17
C ILE A 125 -0.41 3.36 5.49
N ALA A 126 0.42 3.40 4.44
CA ALA A 126 1.79 3.87 4.49
C ALA A 126 1.94 5.01 3.49
N ALA A 127 2.23 6.20 3.98
CA ALA A 127 2.42 7.42 3.19
C ALA A 127 3.87 7.87 3.31
N LEU A 128 4.77 7.13 2.66
CA LEU A 128 6.22 7.39 2.65
C LEU A 128 6.81 6.96 1.29
N PRO A 129 7.88 7.62 0.83
CA PRO A 129 8.56 7.24 -0.40
C PRO A 129 9.37 5.96 -0.19
N ALA A 130 9.45 5.13 -1.22
CA ALA A 130 10.37 3.99 -1.26
C ALA A 130 10.64 3.62 -2.71
N ASP A 131 11.89 3.68 -3.11
CA ASP A 131 12.34 3.33 -4.45
C ASP A 131 13.28 2.12 -4.40
N LEU A 132 13.10 1.21 -5.36
CA LEU A 132 13.88 -0.02 -5.43
C LEU A 132 15.05 0.15 -6.39
N HIS A 133 16.24 -0.29 -5.97
CA HIS A 133 17.47 -0.24 -6.76
C HIS A 133 18.08 -1.63 -6.91
N GLY A 134 18.15 -2.13 -8.14
CA GLY A 134 18.66 -3.47 -8.41
C GLY A 134 17.81 -4.57 -7.78
N LEU A 135 18.47 -5.59 -7.22
CA LEU A 135 17.79 -6.74 -6.63
C LEU A 135 17.50 -6.57 -5.13
N ASN A 136 18.35 -5.87 -4.40
CA ASN A 136 18.33 -5.78 -2.93
C ASN A 136 18.57 -4.38 -2.38
N GLY A 137 18.60 -3.34 -3.21
CA GLY A 137 18.70 -1.94 -2.77
C GLY A 137 17.33 -1.31 -2.57
N VAL A 138 17.15 -0.54 -1.50
CA VAL A 138 15.97 0.29 -1.27
C VAL A 138 16.40 1.68 -0.76
N GLU A 139 15.79 2.70 -1.31
CA GLU A 139 16.02 4.09 -0.95
C GLU A 139 14.72 4.73 -0.44
N SER A 140 14.82 5.49 0.67
CA SER A 140 13.66 6.15 1.27
C SER A 140 14.12 7.41 2.00
N HIS A 141 13.86 8.58 1.43
CA HIS A 141 14.21 9.87 1.99
C HIS A 141 12.99 10.69 2.40
N GLY A 142 13.20 11.60 3.34
CA GLY A 142 12.19 12.51 3.82
C GLY A 142 11.23 11.91 4.84
N THR A 143 10.15 12.64 5.09
CA THR A 143 9.17 12.29 6.11
C THR A 143 7.97 11.58 5.51
N GLY A 144 7.39 10.70 6.30
CA GLY A 144 6.14 10.02 5.98
C GLY A 144 5.61 9.33 7.22
N HIS A 145 4.41 8.79 7.15
CA HIS A 145 3.80 8.13 8.29
C HIS A 145 3.14 6.81 7.91
N VAL A 146 2.92 5.98 8.91
CA VAL A 146 2.11 4.77 8.85
C VAL A 146 0.97 4.94 9.82
N GLU A 147 -0.26 4.76 9.37
CA GLU A 147 -1.42 4.75 10.25
C GLU A 147 -2.14 3.41 10.09
N LEU A 148 -2.46 2.77 11.21
CA LEU A 148 -3.07 1.44 11.19
C LEU A 148 -4.06 1.24 12.32
N GLY A 149 -5.00 0.32 12.09
CA GLY A 149 -6.01 -0.11 13.04
C GLY A 149 -6.38 -1.57 12.80
N ALA A 150 -7.32 -2.06 13.57
CA ALA A 150 -7.85 -3.41 13.41
C ALA A 150 -9.08 -3.44 12.51
N MET A 151 -9.33 -4.56 11.84
CA MET A 151 -10.56 -4.77 11.06
C MET A 151 -11.78 -4.90 11.98
N THR A 152 -11.58 -5.49 13.17
CA THR A 152 -12.61 -5.62 14.21
C THR A 152 -12.07 -5.13 15.57
N PRO A 153 -12.92 -4.78 16.52
CA PRO A 153 -12.46 -4.35 17.86
C PRO A 153 -11.59 -5.38 18.60
N ALA A 154 -11.75 -6.67 18.31
CA ALA A 154 -10.96 -7.74 18.95
C ALA A 154 -9.47 -7.66 18.57
N GLY A 155 -9.14 -7.15 17.38
CA GLY A 155 -7.75 -6.97 16.93
C GLY A 155 -7.06 -5.71 17.48
N ALA A 156 -7.73 -4.87 18.28
CA ALA A 156 -7.20 -3.57 18.71
C ALA A 156 -5.85 -3.66 19.46
N GLN A 157 -5.70 -4.65 20.35
CA GLN A 157 -4.44 -4.84 21.08
C GLN A 157 -3.29 -5.24 20.15
N ALA A 158 -3.57 -6.08 19.16
CA ALA A 158 -2.58 -6.46 18.16
C ALA A 158 -2.20 -5.28 17.27
N ALA A 159 -3.16 -4.42 16.88
CA ALA A 159 -2.89 -3.20 16.11
C ALA A 159 -1.99 -2.23 16.90
N GLN A 160 -2.24 -2.04 18.21
CA GLN A 160 -1.38 -1.23 19.06
C GLN A 160 0.04 -1.83 19.20
N ALA A 161 0.15 -3.15 19.32
CA ALA A 161 1.45 -3.84 19.38
C ALA A 161 2.21 -3.72 18.04
N ALA A 162 1.53 -3.82 16.91
CA ALA A 162 2.10 -3.60 15.58
C ALA A 162 2.55 -2.13 15.40
N THR A 163 1.75 -1.16 15.86
CA THR A 163 2.14 0.27 15.86
C THR A 163 3.42 0.49 16.67
N ALA A 164 3.52 -0.09 17.87
CA ALA A 164 4.71 0.01 18.70
C ALA A 164 5.95 -0.64 18.07
N LEU A 165 5.78 -1.77 17.35
CA LEU A 165 6.85 -2.39 16.57
C LEU A 165 7.35 -1.44 15.47
N LEU A 166 6.44 -0.87 14.66
CA LEU A 166 6.79 0.03 13.58
C LEU A 166 7.44 1.32 14.09
N ALA A 167 6.97 1.86 15.23
CA ALA A 167 7.61 3.01 15.87
C ALA A 167 9.05 2.70 16.31
N ARG A 168 9.32 1.53 16.90
CA ARG A 168 10.69 1.10 17.23
C ARG A 168 11.56 0.91 15.99
N ALA A 169 10.97 0.52 14.88
CA ALA A 169 11.63 0.41 13.57
C ALA A 169 11.85 1.78 12.87
N GLY A 170 11.58 2.90 13.55
CA GLY A 170 11.85 4.24 13.06
C GLY A 170 10.78 4.81 12.12
N PHE A 171 9.59 4.21 12.07
CA PHE A 171 8.46 4.81 11.35
C PHE A 171 7.68 5.78 12.26
N ASP A 172 7.16 6.88 11.70
CA ASP A 172 6.08 7.66 12.36
C ASP A 172 4.80 6.83 12.28
N ALA A 173 4.65 5.90 13.23
CA ALA A 173 3.54 4.95 13.26
C ALA A 173 2.47 5.41 14.26
N ARG A 174 1.21 5.40 13.82
CA ARG A 174 0.06 5.87 14.59
C ARG A 174 -1.03 4.81 14.61
N TYR A 175 -1.59 4.56 15.81
CA TYR A 175 -2.78 3.74 15.95
C TYR A 175 -4.03 4.57 15.76
N SER A 176 -4.97 4.05 14.97
CA SER A 176 -6.27 4.68 14.73
C SER A 176 -7.42 3.72 15.07
N THR A 177 -8.42 4.22 15.77
CA THR A 177 -9.68 3.50 15.99
C THR A 177 -10.64 3.64 14.81
N ASP A 178 -10.40 4.62 13.95
CA ASP A 178 -11.22 4.90 12.76
C ASP A 178 -10.33 4.94 11.51
N ILE A 179 -9.57 3.87 11.32
CA ILE A 179 -8.57 3.75 10.24
C ILE A 179 -9.21 3.83 8.84
N ASP A 180 -10.51 3.52 8.72
CA ASP A 180 -11.22 3.61 7.44
C ASP A 180 -11.22 5.03 6.88
N VAL A 181 -11.26 6.05 7.73
CA VAL A 181 -11.17 7.46 7.29
C VAL A 181 -9.85 7.71 6.56
N ALA A 182 -8.72 7.33 7.17
CA ALA A 182 -7.41 7.50 6.57
C ALA A 182 -7.24 6.69 5.26
N ILE A 183 -7.77 5.47 5.22
CA ILE A 183 -7.77 4.63 4.02
C ILE A 183 -8.55 5.31 2.89
N TRP A 184 -9.77 5.75 3.13
CA TRP A 184 -10.59 6.41 2.11
C TRP A 184 -10.01 7.74 1.64
N GLU A 185 -9.42 8.53 2.53
CA GLU A 185 -8.76 9.78 2.15
C GLU A 185 -7.52 9.55 1.28
N LYS A 186 -6.70 8.54 1.63
CA LYS A 186 -5.57 8.14 0.79
C LYS A 186 -6.03 7.60 -0.56
N VAL A 187 -7.11 6.83 -0.59
CA VAL A 187 -7.69 6.32 -1.84
C VAL A 187 -8.20 7.47 -2.71
N ALA A 188 -8.86 8.48 -2.14
CA ALA A 188 -9.30 9.66 -2.87
C ALA A 188 -8.11 10.41 -3.51
N PHE A 189 -7.03 10.61 -2.74
CA PHE A 189 -5.79 11.20 -3.25
C PHE A 189 -5.20 10.38 -4.42
N ASN A 190 -5.09 9.06 -4.25
CA ASN A 190 -4.54 8.17 -5.28
C ASN A 190 -5.44 8.12 -6.51
N ALA A 191 -6.76 8.03 -6.34
CA ALA A 191 -7.73 7.99 -7.45
C ALA A 191 -7.70 9.26 -8.30
N ALA A 192 -7.41 10.41 -7.68
CA ALA A 192 -7.34 11.68 -8.37
C ALA A 192 -6.04 11.85 -9.16
N LEU A 193 -4.90 11.45 -8.62
CA LEU A 193 -3.59 11.75 -9.21
C LEU A 193 -2.99 10.59 -10.00
N ASN A 194 -3.12 9.35 -9.53
CA ASN A 194 -2.43 8.21 -10.14
C ASN A 194 -2.87 7.93 -11.58
N PRO A 195 -4.17 7.76 -11.90
CA PRO A 195 -4.59 7.49 -13.25
C PRO A 195 -4.42 8.70 -14.17
N LEU A 196 -4.59 9.92 -13.63
CA LEU A 196 -4.41 11.15 -14.41
C LEU A 196 -2.95 11.28 -14.88
N GLY A 197 -1.98 11.04 -13.99
CA GLY A 197 -0.57 10.96 -14.35
C GLY A 197 -0.27 9.85 -15.36
N ALA A 198 -0.85 8.64 -15.15
CA ALA A 198 -0.65 7.50 -16.05
C ALA A 198 -1.18 7.76 -17.46
N VAL A 199 -2.41 8.29 -17.59
CA VAL A 199 -3.07 8.55 -18.90
C VAL A 199 -2.37 9.67 -19.64
N THR A 200 -1.93 10.72 -18.95
CA THR A 200 -1.28 11.88 -19.58
C THR A 200 0.23 11.69 -19.79
N GLY A 201 0.84 10.71 -19.13
CA GLY A 201 2.30 10.55 -19.10
C GLY A 201 3.02 11.67 -18.35
N GLN A 202 2.31 12.45 -17.51
CA GLN A 202 2.83 13.67 -16.92
C GLN A 202 3.08 13.51 -15.40
N PRO A 203 4.12 14.17 -14.86
CA PRO A 203 4.27 14.34 -13.43
C PRO A 203 3.21 15.32 -12.89
N ASN A 204 3.20 15.53 -11.58
CA ASN A 204 2.23 16.42 -10.91
C ASN A 204 2.13 17.80 -11.57
N ALA A 205 3.24 18.41 -11.95
CA ALA A 205 3.24 19.72 -12.63
C ALA A 205 2.43 19.74 -13.94
N GLY A 206 2.44 18.63 -14.68
CA GLY A 206 1.76 18.55 -15.97
C GLY A 206 0.25 18.40 -15.87
N VAL A 207 -0.25 17.94 -14.70
CA VAL A 207 -1.69 17.82 -14.43
C VAL A 207 -2.26 18.98 -13.62
N ASP A 208 -1.39 19.87 -13.09
CA ASP A 208 -1.79 21.07 -12.35
C ASP A 208 -2.19 22.21 -13.31
N ASN A 209 -3.35 22.08 -13.90
CA ASN A 209 -3.94 23.03 -14.82
C ASN A 209 -5.47 22.98 -14.77
N ALA A 210 -6.18 23.92 -15.42
CA ALA A 210 -7.62 24.00 -15.31
C ALA A 210 -8.39 22.73 -15.73
N PRO A 211 -8.05 21.99 -16.83
CA PRO A 211 -8.65 20.69 -17.11
C PRO A 211 -8.35 19.64 -16.04
N GLY A 212 -7.10 19.49 -15.62
CA GLY A 212 -6.69 18.51 -14.61
C GLY A 212 -7.39 18.76 -13.28
N ARG A 213 -7.45 20.01 -12.83
CA ARG A 213 -8.15 20.41 -11.60
C ARG A 213 -9.65 20.06 -11.61
N ARG A 214 -10.33 20.20 -12.76
CA ARG A 214 -11.75 19.81 -12.90
C ARG A 214 -11.94 18.30 -12.78
N ILE A 215 -11.04 17.50 -13.40
CA ILE A 215 -11.09 16.04 -13.31
C ILE A 215 -10.82 15.58 -11.87
N ILE A 216 -9.78 16.14 -11.24
CA ILE A 216 -9.44 15.87 -9.82
C ILE A 216 -10.63 16.13 -8.90
N ALA A 217 -11.26 17.30 -9.02
CA ALA A 217 -12.41 17.65 -8.19
C ALA A 217 -13.58 16.68 -8.38
N ALA A 218 -13.94 16.34 -9.62
CA ALA A 218 -15.01 15.39 -9.91
C ALA A 218 -14.73 13.99 -9.31
N ILE A 219 -13.49 13.49 -9.42
CA ILE A 219 -13.08 12.21 -8.84
C ILE A 219 -13.21 12.24 -7.31
N VAL A 220 -12.70 13.29 -6.66
CA VAL A 220 -12.75 13.44 -5.19
C VAL A 220 -14.20 13.51 -4.71
N ASP A 221 -15.07 14.28 -5.37
CA ASP A 221 -16.49 14.39 -5.03
C ASP A 221 -17.20 13.02 -5.07
N GLU A 222 -16.93 12.22 -6.09
CA GLU A 222 -17.47 10.86 -6.24
C GLU A 222 -16.98 9.92 -5.12
N VAL A 223 -15.69 10.00 -4.77
CA VAL A 223 -15.11 9.19 -3.68
C VAL A 223 -15.71 9.57 -2.34
N VAL A 224 -15.81 10.87 -2.04
CA VAL A 224 -16.41 11.37 -0.79
C VAL A 224 -17.87 10.93 -0.66
N ALA A 225 -18.65 11.05 -1.75
CA ALA A 225 -20.03 10.60 -1.77
C ALA A 225 -20.15 9.08 -1.52
N THR A 226 -19.26 8.30 -2.13
CA THR A 226 -19.20 6.84 -1.98
C THR A 226 -18.82 6.45 -0.55
N ALA A 227 -17.77 7.05 0.02
CA ALA A 227 -17.35 6.81 1.40
C ALA A 227 -18.47 7.09 2.39
N LYS A 228 -19.15 8.24 2.23
CA LYS A 228 -20.29 8.62 3.06
C LYS A 228 -21.42 7.61 3.00
N ALA A 229 -21.74 7.09 1.81
CA ALA A 229 -22.79 6.08 1.63
C ALA A 229 -22.41 4.73 2.27
N HIS A 230 -21.11 4.45 2.44
CA HIS A 230 -20.60 3.33 3.22
C HIS A 230 -20.43 3.63 4.73
N GLY A 231 -20.90 4.78 5.21
CA GLY A 231 -20.84 5.15 6.63
C GLY A 231 -19.50 5.75 7.07
N VAL A 232 -18.58 6.02 6.14
CA VAL A 232 -17.27 6.63 6.45
C VAL A 232 -17.32 8.12 6.13
N THR A 233 -17.14 8.96 7.14
CA THR A 233 -17.11 10.42 6.99
C THR A 233 -15.67 10.90 6.81
N VAL A 234 -15.30 11.19 5.57
CA VAL A 234 -14.00 11.74 5.20
C VAL A 234 -14.04 13.26 5.13
N ASP A 235 -12.89 13.89 5.33
CA ASP A 235 -12.75 15.36 5.25
C ASP A 235 -12.35 15.77 3.83
N HIS A 236 -13.32 16.26 3.06
CA HIS A 236 -13.11 16.75 1.70
C HIS A 236 -12.04 17.85 1.63
N ALA A 237 -12.03 18.78 2.61
CA ALA A 237 -11.05 19.87 2.61
C ALA A 237 -9.62 19.36 2.87
N ARG A 238 -9.46 18.34 3.74
CA ARG A 238 -8.18 17.70 4.01
C ARG A 238 -7.67 16.94 2.78
N ILE A 239 -8.53 16.21 2.08
CA ILE A 239 -8.18 15.53 0.81
C ILE A 239 -7.69 16.56 -0.21
N THR A 240 -8.45 17.62 -0.43
CA THR A 240 -8.12 18.68 -1.40
C THR A 240 -6.81 19.37 -1.03
N ALA A 241 -6.62 19.72 0.24
CA ALA A 241 -5.37 20.32 0.72
C ALA A 241 -4.15 19.41 0.50
N SER A 242 -4.29 18.10 0.70
CA SER A 242 -3.21 17.14 0.44
C SER A 242 -2.87 17.06 -1.04
N ILE A 243 -3.87 17.08 -1.92
CA ILE A 243 -3.68 17.11 -3.37
C ILE A 243 -3.01 18.43 -3.79
N ASP A 244 -3.48 19.56 -3.29
CA ASP A 244 -2.91 20.88 -3.57
C ASP A 244 -1.44 20.96 -3.15
N HIS A 245 -1.12 20.44 -1.97
CA HIS A 245 0.25 20.35 -1.49
C HIS A 245 1.13 19.50 -2.43
N ALA A 246 0.64 18.32 -2.83
CA ALA A 246 1.38 17.45 -3.74
C ALA A 246 1.63 18.09 -5.12
N LEU A 247 0.67 18.82 -5.64
CA LEU A 247 0.78 19.53 -6.92
C LEU A 247 1.72 20.75 -6.83
N ALA A 248 1.76 21.44 -5.69
CA ALA A 248 2.59 22.60 -5.46
C ALA A 248 4.05 22.24 -5.14
N GLU A 249 4.24 21.33 -4.17
CA GLU A 249 5.57 21.05 -3.58
C GLU A 249 6.28 19.85 -4.26
N HIS A 250 5.51 18.88 -4.78
CA HIS A 250 6.07 17.70 -5.41
C HIS A 250 5.87 17.71 -6.94
N ARG A 251 6.18 18.83 -7.57
CA ARG A 251 5.89 19.11 -8.99
C ARG A 251 6.49 18.09 -9.96
N GLY A 252 7.71 17.61 -9.69
CA GLY A 252 8.41 16.62 -10.52
C GLY A 252 8.02 15.17 -10.23
N HIS A 253 7.24 14.93 -9.18
CA HIS A 253 6.89 13.58 -8.77
C HIS A 253 6.01 12.88 -9.81
N LYS A 254 6.40 11.66 -10.17
CA LYS A 254 5.61 10.76 -10.99
C LYS A 254 4.83 9.82 -10.08
N ALA A 255 3.52 9.87 -10.15
CA ALA A 255 2.67 8.98 -9.38
C ALA A 255 3.03 7.49 -9.63
N SER A 256 2.83 6.63 -8.64
CA SER A 256 3.24 5.21 -8.70
C SER A 256 2.66 4.48 -9.92
N MET A 257 1.42 4.78 -10.31
CA MET A 257 0.79 4.21 -11.50
C MET A 257 1.50 4.64 -12.80
N LEU A 258 1.94 5.89 -12.91
CA LEU A 258 2.75 6.33 -14.03
C LEU A 258 4.10 5.61 -14.06
N GLN A 259 4.73 5.42 -12.90
CA GLN A 259 5.98 4.65 -12.81
C GLN A 259 5.79 3.20 -13.27
N ASP A 260 4.68 2.55 -12.89
CA ASP A 260 4.33 1.21 -13.38
C ASP A 260 4.15 1.18 -14.89
N MET A 261 3.43 2.17 -15.43
CA MET A 261 3.22 2.29 -16.87
C MET A 261 4.52 2.48 -17.64
N ILE A 262 5.45 3.31 -17.14
CA ILE A 262 6.77 3.51 -17.76
C ILE A 262 7.58 2.21 -17.72
N ALA A 263 7.49 1.47 -16.63
CA ALA A 263 8.22 0.22 -16.44
C ALA A 263 7.55 -1.01 -17.09
N GLY A 264 6.41 -0.82 -17.78
CA GLY A 264 5.68 -1.93 -18.42
C GLY A 264 5.03 -2.90 -17.43
N ARG A 265 4.81 -2.47 -16.18
CA ARG A 265 4.15 -3.28 -15.15
C ARG A 265 2.65 -3.02 -15.11
N ALA A 266 1.88 -4.03 -14.67
CA ALA A 266 0.47 -3.86 -14.37
C ALA A 266 0.28 -2.86 -13.20
N SER A 267 -0.73 -2.00 -13.32
CA SER A 267 -1.06 -1.00 -12.30
C SER A 267 -2.05 -1.55 -11.27
N GLU A 268 -2.32 -0.75 -10.24
CA GLU A 268 -3.34 -1.05 -9.22
C GLU A 268 -4.68 -0.36 -9.51
N ILE A 269 -4.98 -0.07 -10.77
CA ILE A 269 -6.20 0.67 -11.16
C ILE A 269 -7.47 0.00 -10.64
N ASP A 270 -7.53 -1.33 -10.65
CA ASP A 270 -8.69 -2.10 -10.19
C ASP A 270 -8.89 -2.02 -8.67
N PHE A 271 -7.82 -1.80 -7.91
CA PHE A 271 -7.86 -1.62 -6.46
C PHE A 271 -8.07 -0.15 -6.04
N ILE A 272 -7.90 0.80 -6.94
CA ILE A 272 -8.08 2.23 -6.69
C ILE A 272 -9.41 2.68 -7.32
N ASN A 273 -9.42 3.19 -8.55
CA ASN A 273 -10.65 3.70 -9.18
C ASN A 273 -11.66 2.59 -9.47
N GLY A 274 -11.21 1.40 -9.88
CA GLY A 274 -12.08 0.24 -10.06
C GLY A 274 -12.82 -0.13 -8.78
N ALA A 275 -12.10 -0.24 -7.67
CA ALA A 275 -12.70 -0.56 -6.38
C ALA A 275 -13.68 0.53 -5.87
N ILE A 276 -13.41 1.81 -6.19
CA ILE A 276 -14.36 2.90 -5.93
C ILE A 276 -15.64 2.70 -6.74
N CYS A 277 -15.53 2.37 -8.03
CA CYS A 277 -16.69 2.11 -8.89
C CYS A 277 -17.55 0.96 -8.37
N ASP A 278 -16.93 -0.15 -7.97
CA ASP A 278 -17.63 -1.31 -7.42
C ASP A 278 -18.37 -0.96 -6.13
N ARG A 279 -17.73 -0.21 -5.23
CA ARG A 279 -18.34 0.23 -3.97
C ARG A 279 -19.45 1.27 -4.21
N ALA A 280 -19.27 2.18 -5.15
CA ALA A 280 -20.27 3.17 -5.55
C ALA A 280 -21.51 2.49 -6.13
N GLN A 281 -21.32 1.51 -7.02
CA GLN A 281 -22.41 0.71 -7.58
C GLN A 281 -23.19 -0.04 -6.50
N ALA A 282 -22.50 -0.62 -5.52
CA ALA A 282 -23.14 -1.39 -4.42
C ALA A 282 -24.09 -0.53 -3.57
N VAL A 283 -23.88 0.79 -3.51
CA VAL A 283 -24.70 1.74 -2.72
C VAL A 283 -25.49 2.72 -3.58
N GLY A 284 -25.49 2.54 -4.92
CA GLY A 284 -26.25 3.38 -5.84
C GLY A 284 -25.74 4.82 -6.01
N VAL A 285 -24.45 5.05 -5.75
CA VAL A 285 -23.78 6.34 -5.97
C VAL A 285 -23.16 6.37 -7.38
N PRO A 286 -23.41 7.38 -8.21
CA PRO A 286 -22.77 7.49 -9.50
C PRO A 286 -21.29 7.88 -9.36
N ALA A 287 -20.39 7.18 -10.09
CA ALA A 287 -18.96 7.45 -10.13
C ALA A 287 -18.39 7.46 -11.56
N PRO A 288 -18.94 8.29 -12.49
CA PRO A 288 -18.58 8.27 -13.90
C PRO A 288 -17.13 8.72 -14.17
N SER A 289 -16.59 9.64 -13.37
CA SER A 289 -15.21 10.11 -13.54
C SER A 289 -14.21 9.02 -13.13
N ASN A 290 -14.45 8.35 -12.01
CA ASN A 290 -13.64 7.20 -11.59
C ASN A 290 -13.73 6.06 -12.61
N GLN A 291 -14.93 5.76 -13.14
CA GLN A 291 -15.12 4.73 -14.16
C GLN A 291 -14.35 5.06 -15.45
N THR A 292 -14.45 6.30 -15.92
CA THR A 292 -13.73 6.74 -17.11
C THR A 292 -12.22 6.58 -16.95
N MET A 293 -11.67 6.98 -15.80
CA MET A 293 -10.24 6.86 -15.53
C MET A 293 -9.81 5.39 -15.44
N ALA A 294 -10.61 4.54 -14.79
CA ALA A 294 -10.33 3.10 -14.71
C ALA A 294 -10.29 2.47 -16.10
N ASP A 295 -11.27 2.78 -16.95
CA ASP A 295 -11.34 2.22 -18.30
C ASP A 295 -10.23 2.72 -19.22
N LEU A 296 -9.83 3.99 -19.11
CA LEU A 296 -8.69 4.52 -19.87
C LEU A 296 -7.39 3.80 -19.50
N VAL A 297 -7.12 3.61 -18.21
CA VAL A 297 -5.91 2.90 -17.78
C VAL A 297 -5.94 1.44 -18.21
N ARG A 298 -7.07 0.74 -18.08
CA ARG A 298 -7.27 -0.64 -18.56
C ARG A 298 -7.02 -0.75 -20.07
N LEU A 299 -7.54 0.19 -20.88
CA LEU A 299 -7.30 0.23 -22.32
C LEU A 299 -5.82 0.43 -22.64
N MET A 300 -5.11 1.29 -21.89
CA MET A 300 -3.67 1.48 -22.07
C MET A 300 -2.87 0.21 -21.73
N GLU A 301 -3.28 -0.53 -20.71
CA GLU A 301 -2.65 -1.82 -20.37
C GLU A 301 -2.91 -2.90 -21.41
N LEU A 302 -4.12 -2.97 -21.95
CA LEU A 302 -4.47 -3.89 -23.03
C LEU A 302 -3.69 -3.61 -24.32
N ALA A 303 -3.44 -2.35 -24.66
CA ALA A 303 -2.69 -1.95 -25.84
C ALA A 303 -1.19 -2.31 -25.77
N ARG A 304 -0.68 -2.72 -24.60
CA ARG A 304 0.73 -3.10 -24.37
C ARG A 304 0.97 -4.61 -24.42
N ARG A 305 -0.10 -5.40 -24.43
CA ARG A 305 -0.05 -6.87 -24.54
C ARG A 305 0.05 -7.29 -26.00
#